data_85e6a8d1037008394fef026932353735
#
_entry.id   85e6a8d1037008394fef026932353735
#
_cell.length_a   1.000
_cell.length_b   1.000
_cell.length_c   1.000
_cell.angle_alpha   90.00
_cell.angle_beta   90.00
_cell.angle_gamma   90.00
#
_symmetry.space_group_name_H-M   'P 1'
#
loop_
_entity.id
_entity.type
_entity.pdbx_description
1 polymer ?
#
loop_
_entity_poly.entity_id
_entity_poly.type
_entity_poly.pdbx_seq_one_letter_code
_entity_poly.pdbx_strand_id
1 'polypeptide(L)'
;MMEKFRLDNKMSMVTGGSKGIGFGIANALAEAGSDIVLVARDKANLDRAREELAGTGRNIRSYSFDMSNVEGIDEMFAGVIKDTGGVDILVNNAGATRRGPAETFTSEDWNFVLNLNVTAVFTLCRAFARNRIKSGNKGKIINLGSLMSETVREDNAPYAASKGAIRQLTKALAVDWAKYQINVNAIGPGFIQTDLTRPLWEDESFDKWLKWKTPQARWGKPEDLGNAAVYLASPASDFVTGHILYVDGGLLSTFGPSSW
;
A
#
# COMPACT_ATOMS: atom_id res chain seq x y z
N MET A 1 20.20 -13.39 12.27
CA MET A 1 18.73 -13.17 12.30
C MET A 1 18.34 -11.87 11.61
N MET A 2 18.99 -10.75 11.89
CA MET A 2 18.69 -9.44 11.26
C MET A 2 18.91 -9.42 9.74
N GLU A 3 19.84 -10.21 9.21
CA GLU A 3 20.09 -10.33 7.76
C GLU A 3 18.87 -10.74 6.94
N LYS A 4 17.95 -11.53 7.52
CA LYS A 4 16.71 -11.93 6.83
C LYS A 4 15.73 -10.78 6.57
N PHE A 5 15.91 -9.64 7.23
CA PHE A 5 15.11 -8.43 7.03
C PHE A 5 15.77 -7.43 6.08
N ARG A 6 16.99 -7.71 5.63
CA ARG A 6 17.71 -6.85 4.68
C ARG A 6 17.15 -6.98 3.26
N LEU A 7 17.17 -5.85 2.56
CA LEU A 7 16.69 -5.72 1.18
C LEU A 7 17.81 -5.24 0.24
N ASP A 8 19.06 -5.54 0.60
CA ASP A 8 20.22 -5.16 -0.21
C ASP A 8 20.11 -5.72 -1.63
N ASN A 9 20.46 -4.92 -2.62
CA ASN A 9 20.36 -5.23 -4.05
C ASN A 9 18.93 -5.55 -4.51
N LYS A 10 17.90 -5.06 -3.82
CA LYS A 10 16.50 -5.12 -4.24
C LYS A 10 16.03 -3.78 -4.79
N MET A 11 15.13 -3.85 -5.73
CA MET A 11 14.41 -2.69 -6.27
C MET A 11 12.94 -2.76 -5.84
N SER A 12 12.50 -1.76 -5.09
CA SER A 12 11.13 -1.63 -4.62
C SER A 12 10.38 -0.52 -5.37
N MET A 13 9.23 -0.82 -5.94
CA MET A 13 8.35 0.16 -6.57
C MET A 13 7.16 0.44 -5.64
N VAL A 14 6.92 1.73 -5.32
CA VAL A 14 5.83 2.16 -4.43
C VAL A 14 4.94 3.14 -5.16
N THR A 15 3.67 2.76 -5.40
CA THR A 15 2.67 3.67 -5.97
C THR A 15 2.08 4.56 -4.88
N GLY A 16 1.79 5.84 -5.20
CA GLY A 16 1.43 6.84 -4.19
C GLY A 16 2.55 7.10 -3.18
N GLY A 17 3.82 6.87 -3.60
CA GLY A 17 5.00 6.90 -2.71
C GLY A 17 5.51 8.29 -2.36
N SER A 18 4.88 9.36 -2.85
CA SER A 18 5.39 10.74 -2.65
C SER A 18 5.02 11.38 -1.32
N LYS A 19 4.11 10.79 -0.53
CA LYS A 19 3.67 11.30 0.78
C LYS A 19 2.93 10.25 1.60
N GLY A 20 2.70 10.56 2.88
CA GLY A 20 1.87 9.77 3.78
C GLY A 20 2.34 8.33 3.93
N ILE A 21 1.41 7.37 3.89
CA ILE A 21 1.70 5.94 4.08
C ILE A 21 2.72 5.44 3.05
N GLY A 22 2.53 5.79 1.76
CA GLY A 22 3.43 5.33 0.70
C GLY A 22 4.85 5.83 0.89
N PHE A 23 5.04 7.08 1.33
CA PHE A 23 6.35 7.62 1.64
C PHE A 23 6.98 6.93 2.85
N GLY A 24 6.23 6.74 3.94
CA GLY A 24 6.73 6.02 5.12
C GLY A 24 7.17 4.58 4.82
N ILE A 25 6.42 3.88 3.94
CA ILE A 25 6.80 2.56 3.46
C ILE A 25 8.07 2.65 2.59
N ALA A 26 8.14 3.60 1.65
CA ALA A 26 9.30 3.76 0.78
C ALA A 26 10.58 4.06 1.60
N ASN A 27 10.47 4.91 2.62
CA ASN A 27 11.58 5.22 3.52
C ASN A 27 12.07 3.97 4.27
N ALA A 28 11.16 3.21 4.88
CA ALA A 28 11.54 2.00 5.61
C ALA A 28 12.19 0.95 4.71
N LEU A 29 11.70 0.78 3.46
CA LEU A 29 12.31 -0.12 2.48
C LEU A 29 13.71 0.36 2.08
N ALA A 30 13.92 1.68 1.91
CA ALA A 30 15.22 2.27 1.62
C ALA A 30 16.20 2.07 2.78
N GLU A 31 15.79 2.33 4.02
CA GLU A 31 16.59 2.08 5.23
C GLU A 31 16.96 0.58 5.38
N ALA A 32 16.08 -0.32 4.95
CA ALA A 32 16.35 -1.76 4.92
C ALA A 32 17.32 -2.18 3.80
N GLY A 33 17.70 -1.27 2.88
CA GLY A 33 18.72 -1.49 1.85
C GLY A 33 18.20 -1.55 0.41
N SER A 34 16.89 -1.35 0.18
CA SER A 34 16.32 -1.38 -1.18
C SER A 34 16.53 -0.07 -1.92
N ASP A 35 16.84 -0.15 -3.21
CA ASP A 35 16.65 0.98 -4.11
C ASP A 35 15.15 1.20 -4.37
N ILE A 36 14.73 2.44 -4.63
CA ILE A 36 13.31 2.81 -4.65
C ILE A 36 12.90 3.42 -5.98
N VAL A 37 11.74 3.01 -6.46
CA VAL A 37 10.97 3.66 -7.51
C VAL A 37 9.69 4.23 -6.90
N LEU A 38 9.56 5.55 -6.90
CA LEU A 38 8.35 6.26 -6.49
C LEU A 38 7.47 6.52 -7.71
N VAL A 39 6.19 6.18 -7.62
CA VAL A 39 5.20 6.52 -8.66
C VAL A 39 4.07 7.33 -8.02
N ALA A 40 3.84 8.55 -8.52
CA ALA A 40 2.74 9.41 -8.11
C ALA A 40 2.44 10.45 -9.20
N ARG A 41 1.32 11.17 -9.07
CA ARG A 41 0.89 12.16 -10.08
C ARG A 41 1.67 13.47 -10.00
N ASP A 42 1.90 13.93 -8.79
CA ASP A 42 2.46 15.24 -8.51
C ASP A 42 3.98 15.19 -8.54
N LYS A 43 4.55 15.85 -9.55
CA LYS A 43 5.99 15.90 -9.76
C LYS A 43 6.73 16.61 -8.63
N ALA A 44 6.19 17.71 -8.11
CA ALA A 44 6.84 18.48 -7.04
C ALA A 44 6.92 17.65 -5.73
N ASN A 45 5.84 16.90 -5.39
CA ASN A 45 5.87 16.00 -4.26
C ASN A 45 6.84 14.82 -4.49
N LEU A 46 6.97 14.31 -5.72
CA LEU A 46 7.94 13.26 -6.05
C LEU A 46 9.38 13.76 -5.92
N ASP A 47 9.68 14.98 -6.39
CA ASP A 47 11.02 15.56 -6.30
C ASP A 47 11.42 15.76 -4.83
N ARG A 48 10.51 16.29 -3.99
CA ARG A 48 10.72 16.40 -2.55
C ARG A 48 10.96 15.06 -1.88
N ALA A 49 10.11 14.07 -2.16
CA ALA A 49 10.25 12.73 -1.58
C ALA A 49 11.59 12.08 -1.98
N ARG A 50 12.04 12.28 -3.22
CA ARG A 50 13.33 11.79 -3.69
C ARG A 50 14.49 12.46 -2.94
N GLU A 51 14.43 13.78 -2.72
CA GLU A 51 15.43 14.51 -1.95
C GLU A 51 15.51 14.04 -0.49
N GLU A 52 14.36 13.85 0.16
CA GLU A 52 14.28 13.33 1.53
C GLU A 52 14.86 11.91 1.63
N LEU A 53 14.55 11.03 0.69
CA LEU A 53 15.05 9.65 0.67
C LEU A 53 16.52 9.53 0.26
N ALA A 54 17.10 10.56 -0.38
CA ALA A 54 18.51 10.55 -0.77
C ALA A 54 19.45 10.35 0.44
N GLY A 55 19.04 10.80 1.64
CA GLY A 55 19.77 10.59 2.89
C GLY A 55 19.96 9.12 3.29
N THR A 56 19.20 8.19 2.72
CA THR A 56 19.36 6.75 2.95
C THR A 56 20.55 6.13 2.20
N GLY A 57 21.16 6.86 1.26
CA GLY A 57 22.24 6.37 0.41
C GLY A 57 21.80 5.36 -0.65
N ARG A 58 20.50 5.22 -0.91
CA ARG A 58 19.94 4.35 -1.95
C ARG A 58 19.68 5.09 -3.26
N ASN A 59 19.56 4.35 -4.36
CA ASN A 59 19.14 4.91 -5.63
C ASN A 59 17.62 5.15 -5.59
N ILE A 60 17.22 6.43 -5.70
CA ILE A 60 15.81 6.80 -5.69
C ILE A 60 15.42 7.35 -7.06
N ARG A 61 14.49 6.67 -7.73
CA ARG A 61 13.90 7.12 -9.00
C ARG A 61 12.45 7.52 -8.80
N SER A 62 11.95 8.41 -9.61
CA SER A 62 10.57 8.86 -9.56
C SER A 62 9.95 8.95 -10.94
N TYR A 63 8.68 8.54 -11.04
CA TYR A 63 7.89 8.57 -12.26
C TYR A 63 6.57 9.29 -11.98
N SER A 64 6.33 10.38 -12.73
CA SER A 64 5.03 11.06 -12.68
C SER A 64 4.04 10.26 -13.52
N PHE A 65 3.06 9.64 -12.85
CA PHE A 65 2.02 8.85 -13.50
C PHE A 65 0.74 8.82 -12.66
N ASP A 66 -0.41 8.97 -13.33
CA ASP A 66 -1.72 8.81 -12.69
C ASP A 66 -2.18 7.35 -12.79
N MET A 67 -2.23 6.67 -11.64
CA MET A 67 -2.66 5.27 -11.57
C MET A 67 -4.13 5.07 -11.97
N SER A 68 -4.95 6.13 -12.07
CA SER A 68 -6.30 6.03 -12.63
C SER A 68 -6.32 5.84 -14.15
N ASN A 69 -5.21 6.15 -14.84
CA ASN A 69 -4.98 5.80 -16.24
C ASN A 69 -4.57 4.32 -16.34
N VAL A 70 -5.56 3.44 -16.22
CA VAL A 70 -5.34 1.97 -16.17
C VAL A 70 -4.71 1.46 -17.46
N GLU A 71 -5.07 2.02 -18.61
CA GLU A 71 -4.56 1.61 -19.94
C GLU A 71 -3.05 1.88 -20.09
N GLY A 72 -2.54 2.94 -19.48
CA GLY A 72 -1.12 3.31 -19.54
C GLY A 72 -0.22 2.55 -18.56
N ILE A 73 -0.76 1.71 -17.66
CA ILE A 73 0.03 1.05 -16.60
C ILE A 73 1.06 0.08 -17.18
N ASP A 74 0.70 -0.73 -18.18
CA ASP A 74 1.62 -1.71 -18.76
C ASP A 74 2.83 -0.99 -19.41
N GLU A 75 2.60 0.14 -20.12
CA GLU A 75 3.65 0.95 -20.73
C GLU A 75 4.54 1.64 -19.70
N MET A 76 3.92 2.28 -18.69
CA MET A 76 4.64 2.89 -17.56
C MET A 76 5.54 1.87 -16.87
N PHE A 77 5.02 0.67 -16.56
CA PHE A 77 5.80 -0.38 -15.90
C PHE A 77 6.95 -0.89 -16.80
N ALA A 78 6.72 -1.04 -18.11
CA ALA A 78 7.78 -1.40 -19.06
C ALA A 78 8.91 -0.35 -19.08
N GLY A 79 8.57 0.94 -19.01
CA GLY A 79 9.54 2.02 -18.86
C GLY A 79 10.37 1.90 -17.58
N VAL A 80 9.72 1.63 -16.46
CA VAL A 80 10.41 1.39 -15.17
C VAL A 80 11.38 0.22 -15.30
N ILE A 81 10.96 -0.91 -15.86
CA ILE A 81 11.83 -2.09 -16.04
C ILE A 81 13.04 -1.78 -16.94
N LYS A 82 12.83 -1.03 -18.02
CA LYS A 82 13.91 -0.60 -18.94
C LYS A 82 14.97 0.22 -18.19
N ASP A 83 14.55 1.12 -17.33
CA ASP A 83 15.44 2.06 -16.64
C ASP A 83 16.13 1.44 -15.43
N THR A 84 15.49 0.44 -14.77
CA THR A 84 15.98 -0.14 -13.51
C THR A 84 16.58 -1.53 -13.67
N GLY A 85 16.32 -2.20 -14.78
CA GLY A 85 16.69 -3.61 -14.99
C GLY A 85 15.74 -4.61 -14.33
N GLY A 86 14.80 -4.16 -13.49
CA GLY A 86 13.81 -5.01 -12.82
C GLY A 86 13.23 -4.38 -11.57
N VAL A 87 12.13 -4.95 -11.11
CA VAL A 87 11.48 -4.60 -9.83
C VAL A 87 11.27 -5.89 -9.04
N ASP A 88 11.80 -5.99 -7.83
CA ASP A 88 11.71 -7.18 -6.97
C ASP A 88 10.51 -7.13 -6.03
N ILE A 89 10.15 -5.93 -5.59
CA ILE A 89 9.12 -5.66 -4.60
C ILE A 89 8.16 -4.61 -5.17
N LEU A 90 6.87 -4.93 -5.20
CA LEU A 90 5.81 -4.02 -5.62
C LEU A 90 4.92 -3.67 -4.43
N VAL A 91 4.76 -2.38 -4.15
CA VAL A 91 3.83 -1.86 -3.14
C VAL A 91 2.73 -1.06 -3.83
N ASN A 92 1.52 -1.61 -3.85
CA ASN A 92 0.31 -0.98 -4.36
C ASN A 92 -0.34 -0.14 -3.26
N ASN A 93 0.10 1.10 -3.10
CA ASN A 93 -0.43 2.00 -2.08
C ASN A 93 -1.33 3.12 -2.67
N ALA A 94 -1.18 3.48 -3.95
CA ALA A 94 -2.06 4.48 -4.56
C ALA A 94 -3.53 4.10 -4.42
N GLY A 95 -4.35 5.05 -3.99
CA GLY A 95 -5.77 4.85 -3.79
C GLY A 95 -6.49 6.13 -3.44
N ALA A 96 -7.81 6.11 -3.54
CA ALA A 96 -8.68 7.21 -3.18
C ALA A 96 -9.97 6.72 -2.53
N THR A 97 -10.67 7.65 -1.90
CA THR A 97 -12.02 7.45 -1.39
C THR A 97 -12.96 8.51 -1.95
N ARG A 98 -14.23 8.17 -2.05
CA ARG A 98 -15.35 9.10 -2.17
C ARG A 98 -16.28 8.82 -1.01
N ARG A 99 -16.84 9.85 -0.42
CA ARG A 99 -17.73 9.74 0.74
C ARG A 99 -19.09 10.35 0.44
N GLY A 100 -20.13 9.73 0.93
CA GLY A 100 -21.50 10.15 0.83
C GLY A 100 -22.47 9.00 1.08
N PRO A 101 -23.76 9.29 1.30
CA PRO A 101 -24.80 8.28 1.45
C PRO A 101 -24.85 7.34 0.25
N ALA A 102 -25.06 6.06 0.49
CA ALA A 102 -24.95 5.03 -0.54
C ALA A 102 -25.91 5.27 -1.73
N GLU A 103 -27.11 5.76 -1.45
CA GLU A 103 -28.15 6.06 -2.45
C GLU A 103 -27.84 7.28 -3.34
N THR A 104 -26.87 8.10 -2.95
CA THR A 104 -26.48 9.33 -3.70
C THR A 104 -25.23 9.15 -4.55
N PHE A 105 -24.53 8.01 -4.44
CA PHE A 105 -23.33 7.77 -5.23
C PHE A 105 -23.67 7.70 -6.73
N THR A 106 -22.91 8.47 -7.51
CA THR A 106 -22.96 8.35 -8.97
C THR A 106 -22.19 7.13 -9.45
N SER A 107 -22.53 6.62 -10.63
CA SER A 107 -21.73 5.57 -11.29
C SER A 107 -20.31 6.04 -11.56
N GLU A 108 -20.09 7.33 -11.78
CA GLU A 108 -18.77 7.92 -11.99
C GLU A 108 -17.89 7.82 -10.74
N ASP A 109 -18.41 8.21 -9.57
CA ASP A 109 -17.68 8.11 -8.29
C ASP A 109 -17.40 6.66 -7.92
N TRP A 110 -18.37 5.78 -8.12
CA TRP A 110 -18.21 4.36 -7.94
C TRP A 110 -17.07 3.80 -8.83
N ASN A 111 -17.15 4.05 -10.12
CA ASN A 111 -16.18 3.57 -11.10
C ASN A 111 -14.78 4.17 -10.84
N PHE A 112 -14.68 5.45 -10.48
CA PHE A 112 -13.41 6.08 -10.15
C PHE A 112 -12.71 5.35 -8.99
N VAL A 113 -13.43 5.05 -7.90
CA VAL A 113 -12.86 4.36 -6.74
C VAL A 113 -12.46 2.93 -7.10
N LEU A 114 -13.31 2.18 -7.81
CA LEU A 114 -12.98 0.80 -8.19
C LEU A 114 -11.85 0.73 -9.23
N ASN A 115 -11.84 1.61 -10.20
CA ASN A 115 -10.77 1.66 -11.20
C ASN A 115 -9.41 1.92 -10.56
N LEU A 116 -9.31 2.90 -9.67
CA LEU A 116 -8.05 3.22 -9.01
C LEU A 116 -7.64 2.17 -7.97
N ASN A 117 -8.58 1.77 -7.10
CA ASN A 117 -8.25 0.93 -5.95
C ASN A 117 -8.19 -0.57 -6.27
N VAL A 118 -8.79 -1.03 -7.36
CA VAL A 118 -8.89 -2.45 -7.70
C VAL A 118 -8.31 -2.73 -9.08
N THR A 119 -8.85 -2.12 -10.13
CA THR A 119 -8.45 -2.43 -11.51
C THR A 119 -6.99 -2.06 -11.77
N ALA A 120 -6.56 -0.87 -11.34
CA ALA A 120 -5.16 -0.42 -11.45
C ALA A 120 -4.22 -1.34 -10.67
N VAL A 121 -4.60 -1.73 -9.45
CA VAL A 121 -3.82 -2.67 -8.61
C VAL A 121 -3.66 -4.02 -9.32
N PHE A 122 -4.76 -4.60 -9.82
CA PHE A 122 -4.70 -5.85 -10.57
C PHE A 122 -3.82 -5.74 -11.82
N THR A 123 -3.98 -4.66 -12.61
CA THR A 123 -3.21 -4.43 -13.82
C THR A 123 -1.71 -4.36 -13.53
N LEU A 124 -1.31 -3.60 -12.50
CA LEU A 124 0.09 -3.49 -12.13
C LEU A 124 0.66 -4.79 -11.53
N CYS A 125 -0.12 -5.50 -10.69
CA CYS A 125 0.25 -6.83 -10.20
C CYS A 125 0.50 -7.80 -11.36
N ARG A 126 -0.37 -7.79 -12.38
CA ARG A 126 -0.25 -8.62 -13.57
C ARG A 126 1.00 -8.28 -14.38
N ALA A 127 1.30 -6.99 -14.59
CA ALA A 127 2.51 -6.54 -15.30
C ALA A 127 3.77 -6.98 -14.55
N PHE A 128 3.80 -6.79 -13.22
CA PHE A 128 4.87 -7.26 -12.36
C PHE A 128 5.07 -8.78 -12.45
N ALA A 129 3.99 -9.56 -12.27
CA ALA A 129 4.08 -11.02 -12.29
C ALA A 129 4.56 -11.53 -13.65
N ARG A 130 4.07 -11.00 -14.77
CA ARG A 130 4.56 -11.34 -16.12
C ARG A 130 6.07 -11.13 -16.26
N ASN A 131 6.58 -10.01 -15.74
CA ASN A 131 8.02 -9.71 -15.76
C ASN A 131 8.81 -10.72 -14.94
N ARG A 132 8.38 -11.00 -13.69
CA ARG A 132 9.06 -11.94 -12.78
C ARG A 132 9.04 -13.36 -13.31
N ILE A 133 7.90 -13.83 -13.83
CA ILE A 133 7.76 -15.16 -14.44
C ILE A 133 8.68 -15.31 -15.66
N LYS A 134 8.68 -14.29 -16.56
CA LYS A 134 9.54 -14.32 -17.76
C LYS A 134 11.03 -14.37 -17.41
N SER A 135 11.44 -13.69 -16.34
CA SER A 135 12.85 -13.67 -15.89
C SER A 135 13.24 -14.84 -14.98
N GLY A 136 12.29 -15.69 -14.57
CA GLY A 136 12.52 -16.77 -13.61
C GLY A 136 12.86 -16.30 -12.19
N ASN A 137 12.55 -15.06 -11.86
CA ASN A 137 12.91 -14.46 -10.58
C ASN A 137 11.74 -14.45 -9.58
N LYS A 138 12.06 -14.58 -8.29
CA LYS A 138 11.11 -14.41 -7.19
C LYS A 138 10.57 -12.98 -7.13
N GLY A 139 9.42 -12.76 -6.47
CA GLY A 139 8.86 -11.45 -6.29
C GLY A 139 8.03 -11.31 -5.01
N LYS A 140 7.87 -10.07 -4.55
CA LYS A 140 7.01 -9.73 -3.41
C LYS A 140 6.03 -8.65 -3.85
N ILE A 141 4.74 -8.86 -3.58
CA ILE A 141 3.68 -7.87 -3.79
C ILE A 141 3.04 -7.56 -2.44
N ILE A 142 2.92 -6.28 -2.13
CA ILE A 142 2.27 -5.76 -0.93
C ILE A 142 1.15 -4.82 -1.37
N ASN A 143 -0.10 -5.23 -1.17
CA ASN A 143 -1.26 -4.39 -1.45
C ASN A 143 -1.67 -3.62 -0.21
N LEU A 144 -2.13 -2.36 -0.35
CA LEU A 144 -2.73 -1.63 0.76
C LEU A 144 -4.23 -1.97 0.85
N GLY A 145 -4.55 -2.80 1.85
CA GLY A 145 -5.89 -3.00 2.33
C GLY A 145 -6.39 -1.84 3.18
N SER A 146 -7.20 -2.13 4.17
CA SER A 146 -7.75 -1.20 5.16
C SER A 146 -8.42 -2.01 6.26
N LEU A 147 -8.75 -1.39 7.40
CA LEU A 147 -9.77 -1.89 8.32
C LEU A 147 -11.07 -2.24 7.57
N MET A 148 -11.39 -1.45 6.53
CA MET A 148 -12.57 -1.68 5.69
C MET A 148 -12.45 -2.88 4.74
N SER A 149 -11.41 -3.67 4.86
CA SER A 149 -11.36 -5.02 4.28
C SER A 149 -12.15 -6.05 5.12
N GLU A 150 -12.46 -5.75 6.39
CA GLU A 150 -13.20 -6.61 7.33
C GLU A 150 -14.45 -5.93 7.89
N THR A 151 -14.43 -4.62 8.07
CA THR A 151 -15.49 -3.84 8.67
C THR A 151 -15.88 -2.68 7.76
N VAL A 152 -16.90 -1.93 8.13
CA VAL A 152 -17.36 -0.78 7.34
C VAL A 152 -17.58 0.44 8.23
N ARG A 153 -17.62 1.60 7.61
CA ARG A 153 -18.05 2.85 8.18
C ARG A 153 -19.10 3.47 7.27
N GLU A 154 -20.03 4.22 7.83
CA GLU A 154 -21.00 4.97 7.06
C GLU A 154 -20.37 5.83 5.96
N ASP A 155 -21.11 6.09 4.92
CA ASP A 155 -20.74 6.95 3.79
C ASP A 155 -19.47 6.54 3.02
N ASN A 156 -19.15 5.25 2.99
CA ASN A 156 -17.93 4.76 2.37
C ASN A 156 -18.15 3.53 1.47
N ALA A 157 -19.36 3.30 0.95
CA ALA A 157 -19.69 2.09 0.22
C ALA A 157 -18.70 1.73 -0.91
N PRO A 158 -18.31 2.62 -1.84
CA PRO A 158 -17.34 2.28 -2.90
C PRO A 158 -15.96 1.91 -2.35
N TYR A 159 -15.50 2.64 -1.33
CA TYR A 159 -14.20 2.37 -0.73
C TYR A 159 -14.19 1.03 0.01
N ALA A 160 -15.20 0.74 0.82
CA ALA A 160 -15.32 -0.54 1.53
C ALA A 160 -15.37 -1.71 0.54
N ALA A 161 -16.18 -1.60 -0.53
CA ALA A 161 -16.23 -2.59 -1.59
C ALA A 161 -14.85 -2.80 -2.23
N SER A 162 -14.12 -1.71 -2.54
CA SER A 162 -12.77 -1.79 -3.10
C SER A 162 -11.78 -2.48 -2.17
N LYS A 163 -11.85 -2.23 -0.84
CA LYS A 163 -10.92 -2.82 0.13
C LYS A 163 -11.26 -4.28 0.45
N GLY A 164 -12.54 -4.65 0.40
CA GLY A 164 -12.98 -6.04 0.37
C GLY A 164 -12.46 -6.80 -0.86
N ALA A 165 -12.53 -6.16 -2.04
CA ALA A 165 -11.98 -6.71 -3.28
C ALA A 165 -10.45 -6.91 -3.19
N ILE A 166 -9.68 -5.95 -2.64
CA ILE A 166 -8.22 -6.09 -2.44
C ILE A 166 -7.89 -7.27 -1.53
N ARG A 167 -8.68 -7.48 -0.47
CA ARG A 167 -8.52 -8.66 0.41
C ARG A 167 -8.61 -9.96 -0.38
N GLN A 168 -9.64 -10.11 -1.18
CA GLN A 168 -9.86 -11.34 -1.92
C GLN A 168 -8.91 -11.47 -3.12
N LEU A 169 -8.59 -10.37 -3.80
CA LEU A 169 -7.61 -10.33 -4.87
C LEU A 169 -6.22 -10.77 -4.37
N THR A 170 -5.80 -10.30 -3.19
CA THR A 170 -4.53 -10.70 -2.57
C THR A 170 -4.43 -12.22 -2.42
N LYS A 171 -5.51 -12.87 -1.96
CA LYS A 171 -5.55 -14.33 -1.82
C LYS A 171 -5.51 -15.04 -3.17
N ALA A 172 -6.31 -14.58 -4.13
CA ALA A 172 -6.37 -15.18 -5.46
C ALA A 172 -4.99 -15.15 -6.15
N LEU A 173 -4.34 -13.97 -6.19
CA LEU A 173 -3.03 -13.81 -6.80
C LEU A 173 -1.93 -14.58 -6.06
N ALA A 174 -2.04 -14.70 -4.74
CA ALA A 174 -1.12 -15.52 -3.94
C ALA A 174 -1.17 -17.00 -4.35
N VAL A 175 -2.37 -17.54 -4.53
CA VAL A 175 -2.56 -18.94 -4.97
C VAL A 175 -2.05 -19.16 -6.39
N ASP A 176 -2.41 -18.24 -7.32
CA ASP A 176 -2.04 -18.36 -8.74
C ASP A 176 -0.53 -18.31 -8.96
N TRP A 177 0.18 -17.49 -8.17
CA TRP A 177 1.59 -17.19 -8.42
C TRP A 177 2.56 -17.83 -7.42
N ALA A 178 2.10 -18.58 -6.42
CA ALA A 178 2.95 -19.29 -5.47
C ALA A 178 3.96 -20.22 -6.17
N LYS A 179 3.53 -20.93 -7.22
CA LYS A 179 4.39 -21.81 -8.03
C LYS A 179 5.58 -21.10 -8.70
N TYR A 180 5.48 -19.78 -8.86
CA TYR A 180 6.55 -18.93 -9.39
C TYR A 180 7.35 -18.23 -8.30
N GLN A 181 7.13 -18.59 -7.04
CA GLN A 181 7.77 -17.96 -5.88
C GLN A 181 7.49 -16.43 -5.79
N ILE A 182 6.29 -16.00 -6.19
CA ILE A 182 5.80 -14.65 -6.00
C ILE A 182 4.85 -14.67 -4.80
N ASN A 183 5.26 -14.02 -3.70
CA ASN A 183 4.39 -13.85 -2.54
C ASN A 183 3.51 -12.61 -2.74
N VAL A 184 2.23 -12.76 -2.46
CA VAL A 184 1.28 -11.64 -2.53
C VAL A 184 0.60 -11.50 -1.17
N ASN A 185 0.83 -10.38 -0.50
CA ASN A 185 0.26 -10.08 0.81
C ASN A 185 -0.35 -8.67 0.80
N ALA A 186 -1.02 -8.31 1.88
CA ALA A 186 -1.52 -6.96 2.08
C ALA A 186 -1.19 -6.45 3.48
N ILE A 187 -1.13 -5.13 3.63
CA ILE A 187 -1.15 -4.43 4.90
C ILE A 187 -2.53 -3.79 5.04
N GLY A 188 -3.17 -3.99 6.18
CA GLY A 188 -4.43 -3.36 6.55
C GLY A 188 -4.19 -2.26 7.58
N PRO A 189 -4.03 -0.99 7.18
CA PRO A 189 -3.81 0.09 8.12
C PRO A 189 -5.03 0.35 9.00
N GLY A 190 -4.78 0.73 10.26
CA GLY A 190 -5.72 1.43 11.10
C GLY A 190 -5.89 2.90 10.68
N PHE A 191 -6.25 3.75 11.62
CA PHE A 191 -6.27 5.20 11.39
C PHE A 191 -4.86 5.77 11.53
N ILE A 192 -4.30 6.23 10.42
CA ILE A 192 -2.92 6.73 10.31
C ILE A 192 -2.97 8.24 10.10
N GLN A 193 -2.15 9.00 10.85
CA GLN A 193 -1.99 10.44 10.65
C GLN A 193 -1.30 10.73 9.32
N THR A 194 -2.04 11.35 8.42
CA THR A 194 -1.58 11.78 7.09
C THR A 194 -2.36 13.03 6.70
N ASP A 195 -1.97 13.70 5.62
CA ASP A 195 -2.76 14.82 5.07
C ASP A 195 -4.19 14.40 4.71
N LEU A 196 -4.37 13.16 4.23
CA LEU A 196 -5.70 12.64 3.86
C LEU A 196 -6.63 12.51 5.07
N THR A 197 -6.10 12.19 6.23
CA THR A 197 -6.85 11.99 7.47
C THR A 197 -6.84 13.22 8.38
N ARG A 198 -6.18 14.31 7.96
CA ARG A 198 -6.07 15.56 8.72
C ARG A 198 -7.42 16.07 9.25
N PRO A 199 -8.50 16.15 8.43
CA PRO A 199 -9.80 16.62 8.93
C PRO A 199 -10.37 15.76 10.06
N LEU A 200 -9.94 14.52 10.21
CA LEU A 200 -10.40 13.61 11.26
C LEU A 200 -9.60 13.76 12.55
N TRP A 201 -8.27 13.92 12.47
CA TRP A 201 -7.46 14.02 13.69
C TRP A 201 -7.39 15.47 14.24
N GLU A 202 -7.82 16.47 13.45
CA GLU A 202 -8.09 17.83 13.91
C GLU A 202 -9.50 17.99 14.51
N ASP A 203 -10.40 17.03 14.30
CA ASP A 203 -11.71 16.97 14.97
C ASP A 203 -11.53 16.34 16.37
N GLU A 204 -11.68 17.16 17.42
CA GLU A 204 -11.50 16.69 18.81
C GLU A 204 -12.43 15.54 19.19
N SER A 205 -13.64 15.51 18.68
CA SER A 205 -14.62 14.46 19.00
C SER A 205 -14.20 13.13 18.39
N PHE A 206 -13.75 13.17 17.15
CA PHE A 206 -13.26 12.00 16.46
C PHE A 206 -11.92 11.51 17.04
N ASP A 207 -11.01 12.43 17.38
CA ASP A 207 -9.71 12.08 18.01
C ASP A 207 -9.91 11.37 19.35
N LYS A 208 -10.80 11.91 20.21
CA LYS A 208 -11.16 11.28 21.49
C LYS A 208 -11.79 9.91 21.29
N TRP A 209 -12.74 9.80 20.35
CA TRP A 209 -13.38 8.53 20.02
C TRP A 209 -12.36 7.50 19.52
N LEU A 210 -11.47 7.89 18.60
CA LEU A 210 -10.46 6.98 18.05
C LEU A 210 -9.51 6.48 19.14
N LYS A 211 -8.99 7.37 19.98
CA LYS A 211 -8.09 7.01 21.08
C LYS A 211 -8.78 6.11 22.11
N TRP A 212 -10.07 6.35 22.36
CA TRP A 212 -10.86 5.48 23.22
C TRP A 212 -11.10 4.10 22.60
N LYS A 213 -11.41 4.06 21.29
CA LYS A 213 -11.72 2.82 20.56
C LYS A 213 -10.48 1.96 20.29
N THR A 214 -9.33 2.58 20.09
CA THR A 214 -8.08 1.88 19.76
C THR A 214 -7.39 1.42 21.07
N PRO A 215 -7.12 0.12 21.25
CA PRO A 215 -6.45 -0.36 22.47
C PRO A 215 -5.12 0.32 22.79
N GLN A 216 -4.32 0.68 21.77
CA GLN A 216 -3.10 1.46 21.97
C GLN A 216 -3.33 2.95 22.21
N ALA A 217 -4.58 3.41 22.26
CA ALA A 217 -5.00 4.78 22.58
C ALA A 217 -4.29 5.89 21.78
N ARG A 218 -3.91 5.62 20.53
CA ARG A 218 -3.22 6.56 19.65
C ARG A 218 -3.57 6.36 18.18
N TRP A 219 -3.33 7.38 17.41
CA TRP A 219 -3.20 7.27 15.96
C TRP A 219 -1.95 6.47 15.59
N GLY A 220 -2.03 5.73 14.49
CA GLY A 220 -0.84 5.21 13.84
C GLY A 220 -0.11 6.31 13.07
N LYS A 221 1.16 6.07 12.78
CA LYS A 221 2.01 6.91 11.92
C LYS A 221 2.41 6.12 10.68
N PRO A 222 2.80 6.78 9.58
CA PRO A 222 3.31 6.09 8.38
C PRO A 222 4.44 5.10 8.69
N GLU A 223 5.31 5.41 9.66
CA GLU A 223 6.43 4.57 10.09
C GLU A 223 5.97 3.25 10.74
N ASP A 224 4.81 3.24 11.41
CA ASP A 224 4.24 2.00 11.97
C ASP A 224 3.98 0.96 10.87
N LEU A 225 3.69 1.41 9.63
CA LEU A 225 3.45 0.53 8.49
C LEU A 225 4.74 0.14 7.76
N GLY A 226 5.77 0.97 7.85
CA GLY A 226 7.06 0.76 7.20
C GLY A 226 7.70 -0.56 7.61
N ASN A 227 7.76 -0.85 8.90
CA ASN A 227 8.34 -2.09 9.44
C ASN A 227 7.56 -3.35 9.00
N ALA A 228 6.23 -3.26 8.92
CA ALA A 228 5.40 -4.33 8.40
C ALA A 228 5.68 -4.58 6.91
N ALA A 229 5.89 -3.50 6.13
CA ALA A 229 6.27 -3.61 4.73
C ALA A 229 7.66 -4.23 4.56
N VAL A 230 8.65 -3.86 5.37
CA VAL A 230 9.98 -4.49 5.37
C VAL A 230 9.88 -5.99 5.64
N TYR A 231 9.10 -6.41 6.65
CA TYR A 231 8.86 -7.82 6.92
C TYR A 231 8.28 -8.54 5.70
N LEU A 232 7.19 -8.03 5.13
CA LEU A 232 6.52 -8.68 3.98
C LEU A 232 7.35 -8.63 2.69
N ALA A 233 8.25 -7.67 2.55
CA ALA A 233 9.17 -7.54 1.41
C ALA A 233 10.40 -8.46 1.51
N SER A 234 10.76 -8.87 2.71
CA SER A 234 12.04 -9.53 3.03
C SER A 234 11.96 -11.06 2.97
N PRO A 235 13.12 -11.76 2.95
CA PRO A 235 13.18 -13.22 3.10
C PRO A 235 12.57 -13.76 4.39
N ALA A 236 12.41 -12.93 5.44
CA ALA A 236 11.77 -13.32 6.69
C ALA A 236 10.31 -13.75 6.51
N SER A 237 9.65 -13.32 5.41
CA SER A 237 8.27 -13.65 5.06
C SER A 237 8.14 -14.63 3.87
N ASP A 238 9.18 -15.41 3.53
CA ASP A 238 9.13 -16.26 2.33
C ASP A 238 8.00 -17.31 2.36
N PHE A 239 7.56 -17.72 3.56
CA PHE A 239 6.44 -18.66 3.73
C PHE A 239 5.10 -17.97 4.03
N VAL A 240 5.02 -16.64 3.91
CA VAL A 240 3.80 -15.85 4.11
C VAL A 240 3.29 -15.39 2.75
N THR A 241 2.10 -15.86 2.37
CA THR A 241 1.40 -15.43 1.14
C THR A 241 -0.12 -15.50 1.32
N GLY A 242 -0.87 -14.62 0.69
CA GLY A 242 -2.33 -14.52 0.77
C GLY A 242 -2.86 -13.90 2.07
N HIS A 243 -1.99 -13.30 2.89
CA HIS A 243 -2.35 -12.76 4.20
C HIS A 243 -2.54 -11.23 4.16
N ILE A 244 -3.45 -10.73 5.03
CA ILE A 244 -3.50 -9.31 5.37
C ILE A 244 -2.96 -9.14 6.80
N LEU A 245 -1.87 -8.38 6.92
CA LEU A 245 -1.31 -7.98 8.20
C LEU A 245 -1.94 -6.66 8.64
N TYR A 246 -2.83 -6.70 9.64
CA TYR A 246 -3.42 -5.49 10.20
C TYR A 246 -2.44 -4.79 11.12
N VAL A 247 -2.22 -3.49 10.87
CA VAL A 247 -1.36 -2.60 11.67
C VAL A 247 -2.25 -1.44 12.12
N ASP A 248 -3.00 -1.67 13.19
CA ASP A 248 -4.16 -0.86 13.56
C ASP A 248 -4.25 -0.51 15.07
N GLY A 249 -3.21 -0.84 15.83
CA GLY A 249 -3.19 -0.62 17.29
C GLY A 249 -4.22 -1.47 18.05
N GLY A 250 -4.71 -2.56 17.43
CA GLY A 250 -5.69 -3.47 18.03
C GLY A 250 -7.15 -3.07 17.77
N LEU A 251 -7.40 -2.10 16.89
CA LEU A 251 -8.74 -1.56 16.65
C LEU A 251 -9.74 -2.62 16.16
N LEU A 252 -9.32 -3.55 15.29
CA LEU A 252 -10.17 -4.65 14.84
C LEU A 252 -10.38 -5.75 15.86
N SER A 253 -9.53 -5.82 16.89
CA SER A 253 -9.54 -6.92 17.87
C SER A 253 -10.49 -6.65 19.05
N THR A 254 -11.14 -5.50 19.10
CA THR A 254 -11.96 -5.11 20.26
C THR A 254 -13.31 -4.55 19.87
N PHE A 255 -14.31 -4.82 20.71
CA PHE A 255 -15.61 -4.11 20.69
C PHE A 255 -15.54 -2.72 21.32
N GLY A 256 -14.47 -2.38 22.00
CA GLY A 256 -14.26 -1.17 22.76
C GLY A 256 -13.86 -1.46 24.21
N PRO A 257 -13.41 -0.47 24.97
CA PRO A 257 -13.13 -0.62 26.40
C PRO A 257 -14.40 -0.94 27.19
N SER A 258 -14.24 -1.61 28.33
CA SER A 258 -15.36 -2.03 29.20
C SER A 258 -16.00 -0.89 30.00
N SER A 259 -15.36 0.27 30.02
CA SER A 259 -15.87 1.48 30.71
C SER A 259 -15.96 2.66 29.75
N TRP A 260 -17.01 3.45 29.84
CA TRP A 260 -17.27 4.68 29.07
C TRP A 260 -16.66 5.88 29.77
#